data_462e78cab9014cec224a731e256d18d3
#
_entry.id   462e78cab9014cec224a731e256d18d3
#
_cell.length_a   1.000
_cell.length_b   1.000
_cell.length_c   1.000
_cell.angle_alpha   90.00
_cell.angle_beta   90.00
_cell.angle_gamma   90.00
#
_symmetry.space_group_name_H-M   'P 1'
#
loop_
_entity.id
_entity.type
_entity.pdbx_description
1 polymer ?
#
loop_
_entity_poly.entity_id
_entity_poly.type
_entity_poly.pdbx_seq_one_letter_code
_entity_poly.pdbx_strand_id
1 'polypeptide(L)'
;ILSMHSALHKLPETYLGENIWIGRLGQLLTLAAFILALASLVLYTMAEVRRRQDDQASFWSKQGRIAFGLHALSVIGIFGLLLYMIVGQFYEYDYVYNHSSRSLPLKYVISAFWEGQEGSFLLWIFWHSILGLCLMRWTGKWEYPTMLVVSIAQVLLLSMVLGIHVGSTKIGINPFLLMREKYLHLALNENYLSLITDGEGLNALLQNYWMVIHPPVLFLGFASTIIPFAFVLGAIWRGDQKSWMPAALPWTLFAAGALGTGIFMGGAWAYESLSFGGFWAWDPVENASLVPWLLLIAGLHTLLIARY
;
A
#
# COMPACT_ATOMS: atom_id res chain seq x y z
N ILE A 1 0.78 -27.85 25.72
CA ILE A 1 1.43 -26.87 24.81
C ILE A 1 2.62 -27.51 24.09
N LEU A 2 3.53 -28.21 24.79
CA LEU A 2 4.71 -28.90 24.18
C LEU A 2 4.33 -30.03 23.21
N SER A 3 3.25 -30.79 23.49
CA SER A 3 2.76 -31.87 22.61
C SER A 3 2.12 -31.34 21.33
N MET A 4 1.52 -30.16 21.37
CA MET A 4 0.88 -29.50 20.22
C MET A 4 1.93 -28.91 19.25
N HIS A 5 3.04 -28.38 19.77
CA HIS A 5 4.17 -27.91 18.94
C HIS A 5 4.84 -29.05 18.18
N SER A 6 4.99 -30.23 18.82
CA SER A 6 5.58 -31.42 18.16
C SER A 6 4.67 -32.06 17.11
N ALA A 7 3.34 -31.89 17.25
CA ALA A 7 2.38 -32.35 16.25
C ALA A 7 2.38 -31.45 15.00
N LEU A 8 2.51 -30.14 15.16
CA LEU A 8 2.60 -29.18 14.04
C LEU A 8 3.83 -29.41 13.16
N HIS A 9 4.93 -29.90 13.70
CA HIS A 9 6.14 -30.24 12.92
C HIS A 9 6.01 -31.51 12.05
N LYS A 10 4.90 -32.25 12.19
CA LYS A 10 4.62 -33.48 11.40
C LYS A 10 3.56 -33.29 10.32
N LEU A 11 3.01 -32.08 10.19
CA LEU A 11 1.99 -31.80 9.17
C LEU A 11 2.63 -31.77 7.77
N PRO A 12 1.97 -32.27 6.73
CA PRO A 12 2.46 -32.23 5.35
C PRO A 12 2.72 -30.77 4.92
N GLU A 13 3.73 -30.54 4.09
CA GLU A 13 3.97 -29.19 3.52
C GLU A 13 2.84 -28.77 2.60
N THR A 14 2.19 -29.68 1.90
CA THR A 14 1.10 -29.43 0.95
C THR A 14 -0.07 -30.33 1.24
N TYR A 15 -1.28 -29.78 1.20
CA TYR A 15 -2.54 -30.51 1.32
C TYR A 15 -3.20 -30.64 -0.06
N LEU A 16 -4.16 -31.55 -0.16
CA LEU A 16 -4.84 -31.85 -1.42
C LEU A 16 -5.55 -30.61 -1.98
N GLY A 17 -5.16 -30.18 -3.18
CA GLY A 17 -5.75 -29.04 -3.87
C GLY A 17 -5.11 -27.69 -3.57
N GLU A 18 -4.18 -27.59 -2.62
CA GLU A 18 -3.48 -26.32 -2.34
C GLU A 18 -2.46 -25.96 -3.44
N ASN A 19 -2.47 -24.73 -3.88
CA ASN A 19 -1.45 -24.15 -4.74
C ASN A 19 -0.52 -23.23 -3.94
N ILE A 20 0.36 -23.82 -3.13
CA ILE A 20 1.25 -23.09 -2.22
C ILE A 20 2.30 -22.22 -2.92
N TRP A 21 2.64 -22.52 -4.19
CA TRP A 21 3.68 -21.79 -4.92
C TRP A 21 3.31 -20.32 -5.14
N ILE A 22 2.04 -20.04 -5.38
CA ILE A 22 1.53 -18.68 -5.57
C ILE A 22 1.76 -17.86 -4.30
N GLY A 23 1.38 -18.40 -3.14
CA GLY A 23 1.59 -17.72 -1.86
C GLY A 23 3.07 -17.55 -1.52
N ARG A 24 3.90 -18.58 -1.74
CA ARG A 24 5.36 -18.48 -1.56
C ARG A 24 5.98 -17.39 -2.43
N LEU A 25 5.56 -17.30 -3.70
CA LEU A 25 5.98 -16.22 -4.59
C LEU A 25 5.55 -14.85 -4.06
N GLY A 26 4.30 -14.70 -3.60
CA GLY A 26 3.80 -13.47 -3.00
C GLY A 26 4.60 -13.05 -1.76
N GLN A 27 4.89 -14.00 -0.86
CA GLN A 27 5.72 -13.75 0.32
C GLN A 27 7.16 -13.31 -0.06
N LEU A 28 7.78 -13.99 -1.03
CA LEU A 28 9.11 -13.61 -1.53
C LEU A 28 9.13 -12.22 -2.14
N LEU A 29 8.12 -11.87 -2.96
CA LEU A 29 8.00 -10.54 -3.54
C LEU A 29 7.79 -9.46 -2.46
N THR A 30 7.01 -9.76 -1.41
CA THR A 30 6.79 -8.83 -0.29
C THR A 30 8.08 -8.58 0.48
N LEU A 31 8.84 -9.64 0.77
CA LEU A 31 10.15 -9.52 1.42
C LEU A 31 11.15 -8.77 0.52
N ALA A 32 11.19 -9.08 -0.77
CA ALA A 32 12.04 -8.39 -1.73
C ALA A 32 11.70 -6.91 -1.81
N ALA A 33 10.40 -6.55 -1.90
CA ALA A 33 9.95 -5.16 -1.91
C ALA A 33 10.40 -4.42 -0.66
N PHE A 34 10.30 -5.04 0.52
CA PHE A 34 10.74 -4.44 1.78
C PHE A 34 12.26 -4.21 1.83
N ILE A 35 13.07 -5.21 1.46
CA ILE A 35 14.53 -5.10 1.43
C ILE A 35 14.96 -4.02 0.41
N LEU A 36 14.33 -3.98 -0.75
CA LEU A 36 14.63 -2.99 -1.80
C LEU A 36 14.20 -1.57 -1.40
N ALA A 37 13.11 -1.41 -0.63
CA ALA A 37 12.73 -0.13 -0.04
C ALA A 37 13.77 0.35 0.98
N LEU A 38 14.26 -0.54 1.85
CA LEU A 38 15.36 -0.24 2.78
C LEU A 38 16.65 0.13 2.03
N ALA A 39 17.00 -0.63 1.00
CA ALA A 39 18.16 -0.31 0.15
C ALA A 39 18.00 1.06 -0.51
N SER A 40 16.82 1.36 -1.08
CA SER A 40 16.52 2.67 -1.66
C SER A 40 16.68 3.79 -0.64
N LEU A 41 16.13 3.60 0.58
CA LEU A 41 16.28 4.57 1.68
C LEU A 41 17.74 4.88 1.99
N VAL A 42 18.56 3.83 2.18
CA VAL A 42 20.01 4.00 2.45
C VAL A 42 20.72 4.70 1.31
N LEU A 43 20.48 4.27 0.08
CA LEU A 43 21.14 4.78 -1.12
C LEU A 43 20.79 6.26 -1.39
N TYR A 44 19.51 6.66 -1.24
CA TYR A 44 19.13 8.06 -1.37
C TYR A 44 19.60 8.91 -0.19
N THR A 45 19.70 8.35 1.01
CA THR A 45 20.35 9.02 2.15
C THR A 45 21.82 9.33 1.84
N MET A 46 22.56 8.36 1.29
CA MET A 46 23.95 8.52 0.90
C MET A 46 24.11 9.54 -0.23
N ALA A 47 23.20 9.53 -1.21
CA ALA A 47 23.18 10.51 -2.30
C ALA A 47 22.97 11.94 -1.76
N GLU A 48 22.03 12.15 -0.82
CA GLU A 48 21.75 13.45 -0.24
C GLU A 48 22.89 13.95 0.66
N VAL A 49 23.45 13.09 1.50
CA VAL A 49 24.59 13.44 2.37
C VAL A 49 25.82 13.85 1.54
N ARG A 50 26.05 13.16 0.42
CA ARG A 50 27.20 13.40 -0.46
C ARG A 50 26.89 14.31 -1.65
N ARG A 51 25.77 15.03 -1.64
CA ARG A 51 25.30 15.86 -2.76
C ARG A 51 26.31 16.94 -3.23
N ARG A 52 27.24 17.38 -2.36
CA ARG A 52 28.30 18.33 -2.70
C ARG A 52 29.48 17.69 -3.41
N GLN A 53 29.49 16.37 -3.53
CA GLN A 53 30.50 15.55 -4.22
C GLN A 53 29.81 14.89 -5.41
N ASP A 54 29.73 15.59 -6.54
CA ASP A 54 28.87 15.25 -7.68
C ASP A 54 29.00 13.80 -8.17
N ASP A 55 30.24 13.29 -8.32
CA ASP A 55 30.45 11.90 -8.79
C ASP A 55 29.91 10.87 -7.81
N GLN A 56 30.14 11.07 -6.52
CA GLN A 56 29.66 10.15 -5.49
C GLN A 56 28.14 10.21 -5.35
N ALA A 57 27.55 11.41 -5.33
CA ALA A 57 26.10 11.57 -5.27
C ALA A 57 25.42 10.93 -6.49
N SER A 58 26.00 11.11 -7.68
CA SER A 58 25.50 10.48 -8.91
C SER A 58 25.54 8.95 -8.85
N PHE A 59 26.63 8.38 -8.33
CA PHE A 59 26.72 6.93 -8.14
C PHE A 59 25.62 6.42 -7.21
N TRP A 60 25.48 6.99 -6.01
CA TRP A 60 24.49 6.53 -5.03
C TRP A 60 23.06 6.72 -5.52
N SER A 61 22.76 7.83 -6.21
CA SER A 61 21.41 8.04 -6.76
C SER A 61 21.06 7.08 -7.89
N LYS A 62 22.01 6.70 -8.75
CA LYS A 62 21.79 5.66 -9.77
C LYS A 62 21.44 4.31 -9.14
N GLN A 63 22.18 3.92 -8.10
CA GLN A 63 21.86 2.70 -7.36
C GLN A 63 20.49 2.80 -6.64
N GLY A 64 20.19 3.98 -6.06
CA GLY A 64 18.89 4.27 -5.45
C GLY A 64 17.72 4.14 -6.44
N ARG A 65 17.86 4.65 -7.65
CA ARG A 65 16.87 4.48 -8.74
C ARG A 65 16.67 3.03 -9.12
N ILE A 66 17.74 2.24 -9.21
CA ILE A 66 17.65 0.80 -9.51
C ILE A 66 16.92 0.08 -8.38
N ALA A 67 17.32 0.33 -7.13
CA ALA A 67 16.69 -0.29 -5.97
C ALA A 67 15.20 0.06 -5.89
N PHE A 68 14.82 1.34 -6.06
CA PHE A 68 13.42 1.75 -6.05
C PHE A 68 12.64 1.21 -7.26
N GLY A 69 13.25 1.13 -8.43
CA GLY A 69 12.64 0.54 -9.63
C GLY A 69 12.33 -0.95 -9.43
N LEU A 70 13.26 -1.70 -8.86
CA LEU A 70 13.05 -3.12 -8.51
C LEU A 70 12.02 -3.29 -7.40
N HIS A 71 12.02 -2.39 -6.39
CA HIS A 71 10.98 -2.31 -5.38
C HIS A 71 9.59 -2.11 -6.02
N ALA A 72 9.44 -1.12 -6.89
CA ALA A 72 8.18 -0.84 -7.58
C ALA A 72 7.73 -2.03 -8.44
N LEU A 73 8.65 -2.69 -9.13
CA LEU A 73 8.36 -3.92 -9.89
C LEU A 73 7.85 -5.04 -8.98
N SER A 74 8.48 -5.23 -7.82
CA SER A 74 8.04 -6.22 -6.82
C SER A 74 6.63 -5.89 -6.31
N VAL A 75 6.34 -4.61 -6.02
CA VAL A 75 5.01 -4.16 -5.58
C VAL A 75 3.96 -4.40 -6.67
N ILE A 76 4.25 -4.10 -7.94
CA ILE A 76 3.36 -4.40 -9.07
C ILE A 76 3.13 -5.91 -9.17
N GLY A 77 4.17 -6.71 -8.96
CA GLY A 77 4.07 -8.16 -8.93
C GLY A 77 3.16 -8.67 -7.81
N ILE A 78 3.30 -8.15 -6.59
CA ILE A 78 2.43 -8.48 -5.43
C ILE A 78 0.99 -8.13 -5.75
N PHE A 79 0.76 -6.91 -6.26
CA PHE A 79 -0.58 -6.42 -6.63
C PHE A 79 -1.23 -7.33 -7.67
N GLY A 80 -0.53 -7.62 -8.76
CA GLY A 80 -1.02 -8.51 -9.81
C GLY A 80 -1.27 -9.94 -9.34
N LEU A 81 -0.40 -10.46 -8.47
CA LEU A 81 -0.52 -11.80 -7.93
C LEU A 81 -1.74 -11.94 -7.02
N LEU A 82 -1.94 -11.00 -6.09
CA LEU A 82 -3.13 -11.01 -5.21
C LEU A 82 -4.42 -10.86 -6.02
N LEU A 83 -4.43 -9.96 -7.01
CA LEU A 83 -5.58 -9.81 -7.90
C LEU A 83 -5.86 -11.11 -8.69
N TYR A 84 -4.82 -11.76 -9.20
CA TYR A 84 -4.93 -13.07 -9.86
C TYR A 84 -5.55 -14.13 -8.93
N MET A 85 -5.12 -14.17 -7.67
CA MET A 85 -5.66 -15.12 -6.68
C MET A 85 -7.13 -14.85 -6.37
N ILE A 86 -7.53 -13.57 -6.23
CA ILE A 86 -8.92 -13.18 -5.97
C ILE A 86 -9.82 -13.56 -7.16
N VAL A 87 -9.40 -13.22 -8.38
CA VAL A 87 -10.15 -13.54 -9.61
C VAL A 87 -10.19 -15.04 -9.86
N GLY A 88 -9.10 -15.75 -9.55
CA GLY A 88 -8.99 -17.22 -9.66
C GLY A 88 -9.65 -17.99 -8.52
N GLN A 89 -10.16 -17.31 -7.49
CA GLN A 89 -10.87 -17.89 -6.35
C GLN A 89 -10.05 -18.97 -5.61
N PHE A 90 -8.77 -18.64 -5.31
CA PHE A 90 -7.87 -19.52 -4.57
C PHE A 90 -8.23 -19.52 -3.07
N TYR A 91 -9.31 -20.21 -2.71
CA TYR A 91 -9.88 -20.20 -1.36
C TYR A 91 -9.04 -20.91 -0.29
N GLU A 92 -7.93 -21.53 -0.65
CA GLU A 92 -6.91 -21.95 0.29
C GLU A 92 -6.23 -20.77 1.02
N TYR A 93 -6.33 -19.55 0.47
CA TYR A 93 -5.81 -18.34 1.07
C TYR A 93 -6.88 -17.59 1.84
N ASP A 94 -6.58 -17.26 3.09
CA ASP A 94 -7.52 -16.60 4.01
C ASP A 94 -8.08 -15.29 3.45
N TYR A 95 -7.22 -14.46 2.84
CA TYR A 95 -7.67 -13.21 2.24
C TYR A 95 -8.68 -13.42 1.12
N VAL A 96 -8.43 -14.39 0.24
CA VAL A 96 -9.31 -14.68 -0.90
C VAL A 96 -10.63 -15.25 -0.43
N TYR A 97 -10.61 -16.17 0.54
CA TYR A 97 -11.80 -16.77 1.10
C TYR A 97 -12.74 -15.73 1.74
N ASN A 98 -12.18 -14.81 2.55
CA ASN A 98 -12.99 -13.84 3.29
C ASN A 98 -13.56 -12.71 2.40
N HIS A 99 -12.96 -12.42 1.23
CA HIS A 99 -13.32 -11.24 0.43
C HIS A 99 -13.86 -11.58 -0.96
N SER A 100 -13.91 -12.83 -1.36
CA SER A 100 -14.37 -13.24 -2.70
C SER A 100 -15.40 -14.34 -2.64
N SER A 101 -16.30 -14.41 -3.65
CA SER A 101 -17.20 -15.55 -3.85
C SER A 101 -17.51 -15.75 -5.33
N ARG A 102 -18.01 -16.94 -5.69
CA ARG A 102 -18.37 -17.30 -7.06
C ARG A 102 -19.59 -16.55 -7.59
N SER A 103 -20.46 -16.10 -6.69
CA SER A 103 -21.66 -15.35 -7.02
C SER A 103 -21.42 -13.87 -7.31
N LEU A 104 -20.22 -13.32 -6.94
CA LEU A 104 -19.91 -11.91 -7.10
C LEU A 104 -19.68 -11.54 -8.58
N PRO A 105 -20.30 -10.44 -9.09
CA PRO A 105 -19.93 -9.85 -10.36
C PRO A 105 -18.45 -9.45 -10.40
N LEU A 106 -17.79 -9.61 -11.57
CA LEU A 106 -16.35 -9.38 -11.73
C LEU A 106 -15.86 -8.03 -11.19
N LYS A 107 -16.65 -6.96 -11.37
CA LYS A 107 -16.32 -5.62 -10.85
C LYS A 107 -16.16 -5.60 -9.33
N TYR A 108 -16.96 -6.39 -8.62
CA TYR A 108 -16.87 -6.51 -7.16
C TYR A 108 -15.79 -7.49 -6.73
N VAL A 109 -15.53 -8.53 -7.52
CA VAL A 109 -14.36 -9.41 -7.31
C VAL A 109 -13.07 -8.59 -7.39
N ILE A 110 -12.94 -7.68 -8.36
CA ILE A 110 -11.78 -6.78 -8.46
C ILE A 110 -11.72 -5.83 -7.27
N SER A 111 -12.86 -5.24 -6.86
CA SER A 111 -12.88 -4.29 -5.74
C SER A 111 -12.69 -4.96 -4.37
N ALA A 112 -12.92 -6.26 -4.24
CA ALA A 112 -12.58 -7.04 -3.06
C ALA A 112 -11.07 -7.01 -2.73
N PHE A 113 -10.23 -6.67 -3.73
CA PHE A 113 -8.78 -6.47 -3.52
C PHE A 113 -8.48 -5.47 -2.39
N TRP A 114 -9.23 -4.38 -2.29
CA TRP A 114 -9.01 -3.33 -1.28
C TRP A 114 -10.06 -3.29 -0.18
N GLU A 115 -10.91 -4.31 -0.06
CA GLU A 115 -11.86 -4.42 1.04
C GLU A 115 -11.16 -4.63 2.37
N GLY A 116 -10.23 -5.56 2.41
CA GLY A 116 -9.47 -5.89 3.61
C GLY A 116 -8.30 -4.94 3.87
N GLN A 117 -7.79 -5.00 5.09
CA GLN A 117 -6.68 -4.15 5.54
C GLN A 117 -5.42 -4.38 4.71
N GLU A 118 -5.06 -5.62 4.41
CA GLU A 118 -3.87 -5.99 3.65
C GLU A 118 -3.91 -5.42 2.23
N GLY A 119 -5.06 -5.55 1.56
CA GLY A 119 -5.25 -5.04 0.21
C GLY A 119 -5.28 -3.51 0.16
N SER A 120 -5.87 -2.85 1.15
CA SER A 120 -5.85 -1.40 1.29
C SER A 120 -4.43 -0.86 1.48
N PHE A 121 -3.62 -1.48 2.34
CA PHE A 121 -2.20 -1.11 2.48
C PHE A 121 -1.41 -1.37 1.20
N LEU A 122 -1.67 -2.49 0.50
CA LEU A 122 -1.03 -2.77 -0.80
C LEU A 122 -1.40 -1.74 -1.86
N LEU A 123 -2.64 -1.26 -1.89
CA LEU A 123 -3.08 -0.19 -2.78
C LEU A 123 -2.34 1.12 -2.48
N TRP A 124 -2.12 1.44 -1.20
CA TRP A 124 -1.35 2.62 -0.78
C TRP A 124 0.13 2.50 -1.19
N ILE A 125 0.75 1.35 -0.92
CA ILE A 125 2.13 1.04 -1.34
C ILE A 125 2.27 1.12 -2.85
N PHE A 126 1.30 0.60 -3.60
CA PHE A 126 1.26 0.67 -5.06
C PHE A 126 1.27 2.11 -5.56
N TRP A 127 0.40 2.98 -5.04
CA TRP A 127 0.39 4.39 -5.42
C TRP A 127 1.67 5.13 -5.08
N HIS A 128 2.25 4.89 -3.90
CA HIS A 128 3.57 5.44 -3.57
C HIS A 128 4.67 4.97 -4.54
N SER A 129 4.61 3.71 -4.98
CA SER A 129 5.57 3.17 -5.95
C SER A 129 5.46 3.90 -7.29
N ILE A 130 4.24 4.08 -7.80
CA ILE A 130 4.00 4.83 -9.05
C ILE A 130 4.43 6.29 -8.91
N LEU A 131 4.03 6.97 -7.83
CA LEU A 131 4.41 8.36 -7.58
C LEU A 131 5.93 8.51 -7.41
N GLY A 132 6.61 7.56 -6.77
CA GLY A 132 8.06 7.54 -6.64
C GLY A 132 8.77 7.43 -7.99
N LEU A 133 8.28 6.58 -8.91
CA LEU A 133 8.79 6.52 -10.30
C LEU A 133 8.62 7.87 -11.01
N CYS A 134 7.49 8.54 -10.81
CA CYS A 134 7.25 9.88 -11.33
C CYS A 134 8.20 10.93 -10.72
N LEU A 135 8.42 10.88 -9.40
CA LEU A 135 9.34 11.78 -8.70
C LEU A 135 10.77 11.63 -9.20
N MET A 136 11.28 10.43 -9.41
CA MET A 136 12.60 10.19 -9.98
C MET A 136 12.78 10.85 -11.37
N ARG A 137 11.69 11.03 -12.11
CA ARG A 137 11.72 11.62 -13.47
C ARG A 137 11.57 13.14 -13.47
N TRP A 138 10.81 13.72 -12.53
CA TRP A 138 10.34 15.10 -12.65
C TRP A 138 10.77 16.05 -11.54
N THR A 139 11.45 15.58 -10.48
CA THR A 139 11.86 16.45 -9.35
C THR A 139 13.24 17.06 -9.49
N GLY A 140 14.07 16.61 -10.45
CA GLY A 140 15.38 17.15 -10.72
C GLY A 140 16.28 17.17 -9.47
N LYS A 141 16.80 18.36 -9.09
CA LYS A 141 17.66 18.49 -7.91
C LYS A 141 17.00 18.07 -6.59
N TRP A 142 15.68 17.99 -6.53
CA TRP A 142 14.92 17.58 -5.35
C TRP A 142 14.70 16.07 -5.25
N GLU A 143 15.15 15.27 -6.21
CA GLU A 143 14.96 13.84 -6.22
C GLU A 143 15.46 13.16 -4.94
N TYR A 144 16.69 13.45 -4.52
CA TYR A 144 17.29 12.70 -3.40
C TYR A 144 16.49 12.85 -2.10
N PRO A 145 16.19 14.06 -1.61
CA PRO A 145 15.44 14.19 -0.37
C PRO A 145 13.98 13.74 -0.51
N THR A 146 13.34 13.91 -1.67
CA THR A 146 11.96 13.45 -1.85
C THR A 146 11.88 11.92 -1.88
N MET A 147 12.79 11.27 -2.59
CA MET A 147 12.84 9.81 -2.65
C MET A 147 13.24 9.16 -1.33
N LEU A 148 14.08 9.83 -0.53
CA LEU A 148 14.39 9.40 0.83
C LEU A 148 13.11 9.31 1.67
N VAL A 149 12.29 10.37 1.68
CA VAL A 149 11.04 10.42 2.45
C VAL A 149 10.02 9.38 1.95
N VAL A 150 9.87 9.24 0.63
CA VAL A 150 9.00 8.20 0.05
C VAL A 150 9.49 6.80 0.42
N SER A 151 10.81 6.56 0.42
CA SER A 151 11.37 5.26 0.81
C SER A 151 11.11 4.95 2.30
N ILE A 152 11.14 5.95 3.20
CA ILE A 152 10.74 5.77 4.60
C ILE A 152 9.28 5.30 4.68
N ALA A 153 8.37 5.98 3.96
CA ALA A 153 6.96 5.61 3.95
C ALA A 153 6.75 4.18 3.41
N GLN A 154 7.46 3.81 2.35
CA GLN A 154 7.39 2.45 1.80
C GLN A 154 7.87 1.40 2.79
N VAL A 155 8.95 1.63 3.51
CA VAL A 155 9.43 0.72 4.56
C VAL A 155 8.37 0.55 5.66
N LEU A 156 7.78 1.66 6.14
CA LEU A 156 6.75 1.62 7.17
C LEU A 156 5.48 0.88 6.70
N LEU A 157 4.97 1.20 5.52
CA LEU A 157 3.77 0.55 4.98
C LEU A 157 4.01 -0.93 4.68
N LEU A 158 5.16 -1.28 4.08
CA LEU A 158 5.50 -2.69 3.82
C LEU A 158 5.64 -3.50 5.11
N SER A 159 6.12 -2.91 6.21
CA SER A 159 6.17 -3.62 7.49
C SER A 159 4.78 -4.09 7.95
N MET A 160 3.71 -3.38 7.58
CA MET A 160 2.33 -3.72 7.93
C MET A 160 1.79 -4.93 7.16
N VAL A 161 2.36 -5.24 5.97
CA VAL A 161 1.95 -6.39 5.14
C VAL A 161 3.00 -7.50 5.08
N LEU A 162 4.06 -7.39 5.87
CA LEU A 162 5.17 -8.34 5.84
C LEU A 162 4.80 -9.70 6.45
N GLY A 163 4.03 -9.71 7.55
CA GLY A 163 3.53 -10.93 8.19
C GLY A 163 4.61 -11.84 8.77
N ILE A 164 5.75 -11.28 9.20
CA ILE A 164 6.86 -12.04 9.78
C ILE A 164 6.79 -12.09 11.30
N HIS A 165 7.40 -13.14 11.88
CA HIS A 165 7.56 -13.26 13.32
C HIS A 165 8.99 -12.89 13.73
N VAL A 166 9.11 -12.01 14.72
CA VAL A 166 10.38 -11.68 15.39
C VAL A 166 10.25 -12.05 16.85
N GLY A 167 10.79 -13.19 17.21
CA GLY A 167 10.54 -13.80 18.51
C GLY A 167 9.07 -14.21 18.68
N SER A 168 8.41 -13.67 19.70
CA SER A 168 6.97 -13.87 19.96
C SER A 168 6.06 -12.84 19.28
N THR A 169 6.63 -11.79 18.65
CA THR A 169 5.87 -10.69 18.06
C THR A 169 5.67 -10.92 16.57
N LYS A 170 4.43 -10.87 16.12
CA LYS A 170 4.07 -10.86 14.69
C LYS A 170 4.07 -9.42 14.17
N ILE A 171 4.83 -9.15 13.12
CA ILE A 171 4.90 -7.86 12.44
C ILE A 171 4.08 -7.93 11.16
N GLY A 172 2.98 -7.18 11.12
CA GLY A 172 2.09 -7.08 9.98
C GLY A 172 1.22 -8.34 9.74
N ILE A 173 0.39 -8.27 8.73
CA ILE A 173 -0.49 -9.37 8.28
C ILE A 173 -0.23 -9.60 6.80
N ASN A 174 0.16 -10.83 6.45
CA ASN A 174 0.47 -11.18 5.06
C ASN A 174 -0.79 -11.65 4.33
N PRO A 175 -1.14 -11.09 3.16
CA PRO A 175 -2.31 -11.50 2.39
C PRO A 175 -2.18 -12.89 1.75
N PHE A 176 -0.99 -13.48 1.76
CA PHE A 176 -0.69 -14.81 1.23
C PHE A 176 -0.70 -15.90 2.30
N LEU A 177 -1.41 -15.67 3.41
CA LEU A 177 -1.56 -16.63 4.50
C LEU A 177 -2.57 -17.71 4.11
N LEU A 178 -2.20 -18.99 4.27
CA LEU A 178 -3.12 -20.10 4.05
C LEU A 178 -4.18 -20.18 5.17
N MET A 179 -5.40 -20.61 4.85
CA MET A 179 -6.47 -20.83 5.82
C MET A 179 -6.03 -21.73 6.97
N ARG A 180 -5.32 -22.82 6.68
CA ARG A 180 -4.82 -23.74 7.71
C ARG A 180 -3.73 -23.17 8.62
N GLU A 181 -3.02 -22.13 8.19
CA GLU A 181 -2.02 -21.42 9.02
C GLU A 181 -2.72 -20.50 10.04
N LYS A 182 -3.90 -20.00 9.72
CA LYS A 182 -4.71 -19.16 10.60
C LYS A 182 -5.65 -19.99 11.48
N TYR A 183 -6.27 -21.02 10.92
CA TYR A 183 -7.28 -21.83 11.59
C TYR A 183 -6.76 -23.25 11.87
N LEU A 184 -6.33 -23.49 13.10
CA LEU A 184 -5.69 -24.75 13.51
C LEU A 184 -6.53 -25.99 13.27
N HIS A 185 -7.86 -25.89 13.35
CA HIS A 185 -8.75 -27.02 13.09
C HIS A 185 -8.72 -27.47 11.62
N LEU A 186 -8.42 -26.57 10.69
CA LEU A 186 -8.24 -26.92 9.27
C LEU A 186 -6.88 -27.60 9.04
N ALA A 187 -5.86 -27.24 9.82
CA ALA A 187 -4.56 -27.89 9.76
C ALA A 187 -4.58 -29.38 10.16
N LEU A 188 -5.65 -29.85 10.81
CA LEU A 188 -5.83 -31.27 11.18
C LEU A 188 -6.55 -32.08 10.09
N ASN A 189 -7.00 -31.46 9.01
CA ASN A 189 -7.72 -32.10 7.92
C ASN A 189 -7.02 -31.85 6.59
N GLU A 190 -6.30 -32.85 6.07
CA GLU A 190 -5.58 -32.76 4.79
C GLU A 190 -6.48 -32.46 3.57
N ASN A 191 -7.78 -32.70 3.68
CA ASN A 191 -8.76 -32.47 2.63
C ASN A 191 -9.74 -31.33 2.96
N TYR A 192 -9.32 -30.34 3.76
CA TYR A 192 -10.20 -29.25 4.20
C TYR A 192 -10.80 -28.44 3.04
N LEU A 193 -10.09 -28.32 1.91
CA LEU A 193 -10.55 -27.59 0.73
C LEU A 193 -11.81 -28.21 0.12
N SER A 194 -12.03 -29.52 0.24
CA SER A 194 -13.26 -30.16 -0.22
C SER A 194 -14.49 -29.72 0.55
N LEU A 195 -14.32 -29.15 1.74
CA LEU A 195 -15.39 -28.65 2.59
C LEU A 195 -15.74 -27.18 2.25
N ILE A 196 -14.86 -26.49 1.51
CA ILE A 196 -15.05 -25.09 1.11
C ILE A 196 -15.79 -25.08 -0.24
N THR A 197 -17.08 -24.80 -0.22
CA THR A 197 -17.91 -24.73 -1.43
C THR A 197 -17.83 -23.38 -2.11
N ASP A 198 -17.71 -22.29 -1.32
CA ASP A 198 -17.58 -20.91 -1.80
C ASP A 198 -16.88 -20.06 -0.72
N GLY A 199 -16.42 -18.84 -1.09
CA GLY A 199 -15.91 -17.86 -0.14
C GLY A 199 -17.05 -17.02 0.48
N GLU A 200 -16.70 -16.21 1.50
CA GLU A 200 -17.66 -15.34 2.22
C GLU A 200 -18.17 -14.19 1.36
N GLY A 201 -17.34 -13.73 0.41
CA GLY A 201 -17.69 -12.67 -0.53
C GLY A 201 -17.61 -11.26 0.06
N LEU A 202 -18.01 -10.30 -0.75
CA LEU A 202 -18.04 -8.88 -0.38
C LEU A 202 -19.32 -8.58 0.41
N ASN A 203 -19.20 -7.85 1.51
CA ASN A 203 -20.36 -7.39 2.29
C ASN A 203 -21.39 -6.71 1.36
N ALA A 204 -22.67 -7.03 1.52
CA ALA A 204 -23.74 -6.52 0.68
C ALA A 204 -23.82 -4.97 0.63
N LEU A 205 -23.50 -4.29 1.75
CA LEU A 205 -23.43 -2.82 1.82
C LEU A 205 -22.29 -2.22 0.99
N LEU A 206 -21.25 -3.02 0.69
CA LEU A 206 -20.12 -2.62 -0.15
C LEU A 206 -20.34 -2.95 -1.63
N GLN A 207 -21.40 -3.68 -1.99
CA GLN A 207 -21.73 -4.03 -3.38
C GLN A 207 -22.35 -2.83 -4.11
N ASN A 208 -21.61 -1.74 -4.16
CA ASN A 208 -21.95 -0.50 -4.84
C ASN A 208 -20.81 -0.11 -5.82
N TYR A 209 -21.12 0.64 -6.87
CA TYR A 209 -20.11 1.06 -7.83
C TYR A 209 -19.03 1.98 -7.21
N TRP A 210 -19.36 2.71 -6.14
CA TRP A 210 -18.41 3.53 -5.39
C TRP A 210 -17.28 2.70 -4.77
N MET A 211 -17.56 1.47 -4.35
CA MET A 211 -16.56 0.53 -3.87
C MET A 211 -15.47 0.26 -4.92
N VAL A 212 -15.81 0.35 -6.21
CA VAL A 212 -14.86 0.11 -7.31
C VAL A 212 -13.97 1.31 -7.55
N ILE A 213 -14.50 2.54 -7.50
CA ILE A 213 -13.79 3.74 -7.94
C ILE A 213 -13.28 4.64 -6.82
N HIS A 214 -13.99 4.73 -5.68
CA HIS A 214 -13.63 5.65 -4.60
C HIS A 214 -12.32 5.26 -3.90
N PRO A 215 -12.10 4.02 -3.40
CA PRO A 215 -10.88 3.70 -2.66
C PRO A 215 -9.60 3.91 -3.46
N PRO A 216 -9.50 3.52 -4.75
CA PRO A 216 -8.32 3.82 -5.55
C PRO A 216 -8.00 5.31 -5.64
N VAL A 217 -9.00 6.17 -5.79
CA VAL A 217 -8.81 7.64 -5.86
C VAL A 217 -8.42 8.20 -4.50
N LEU A 218 -9.08 7.75 -3.42
CA LEU A 218 -8.77 8.19 -2.06
C LEU A 218 -7.34 7.81 -1.66
N PHE A 219 -6.92 6.58 -1.92
CA PHE A 219 -5.55 6.13 -1.63
C PHE A 219 -4.49 6.81 -2.50
N LEU A 220 -4.81 7.16 -3.75
CA LEU A 220 -3.96 8.04 -4.56
C LEU A 220 -3.79 9.41 -3.90
N GLY A 221 -4.89 9.97 -3.37
CA GLY A 221 -4.90 11.19 -2.59
C GLY A 221 -3.99 11.07 -1.36
N PHE A 222 -4.18 10.06 -0.52
CA PHE A 222 -3.32 9.80 0.64
C PHE A 222 -1.85 9.65 0.26
N ALA A 223 -1.55 8.83 -0.74
CA ALA A 223 -0.18 8.62 -1.19
C ALA A 223 0.49 9.90 -1.69
N SER A 224 -0.26 10.79 -2.32
CA SER A 224 0.27 12.03 -2.87
C SER A 224 0.59 13.10 -1.81
N THR A 225 -0.02 13.05 -0.62
CA THR A 225 0.20 14.04 0.44
C THR A 225 1.63 14.04 0.99
N ILE A 226 2.34 12.92 0.91
CA ILE A 226 3.73 12.82 1.36
C ILE A 226 4.68 13.66 0.50
N ILE A 227 4.32 13.96 -0.75
CA ILE A 227 5.21 14.63 -1.70
C ILE A 227 5.49 16.07 -1.30
N PRO A 228 4.48 16.95 -1.05
CA PRO A 228 4.72 18.29 -0.52
C PRO A 228 5.52 18.28 0.78
N PHE A 229 5.20 17.36 1.68
CA PHE A 229 5.94 17.17 2.93
C PHE A 229 7.41 16.82 2.68
N ALA A 230 7.69 15.93 1.71
CA ALA A 230 9.06 15.56 1.35
C ALA A 230 9.87 16.73 0.78
N PHE A 231 9.24 17.62 0.00
CA PHE A 231 9.89 18.85 -0.47
C PHE A 231 10.23 19.79 0.69
N VAL A 232 9.32 19.97 1.65
CA VAL A 232 9.56 20.81 2.83
C VAL A 232 10.72 20.26 3.67
N LEU A 233 10.74 18.96 3.97
CA LEU A 233 11.82 18.31 4.71
C LEU A 233 13.16 18.46 3.96
N GLY A 234 13.16 18.26 2.65
CA GLY A 234 14.33 18.46 1.81
C GLY A 234 14.83 19.91 1.84
N ALA A 235 13.92 20.86 1.81
CA ALA A 235 14.25 22.30 1.90
C ALA A 235 14.88 22.66 3.26
N ILE A 236 14.30 22.18 4.36
CA ILE A 236 14.84 22.36 5.72
C ILE A 236 16.24 21.75 5.80
N TRP A 237 16.41 20.51 5.36
CA TRP A 237 17.70 19.82 5.39
C TRP A 237 18.79 20.54 4.60
N ARG A 238 18.41 21.14 3.46
CA ARG A 238 19.34 21.87 2.58
C ARG A 238 19.57 23.32 2.98
N GLY A 239 18.75 23.87 3.88
CA GLY A 239 18.72 25.30 4.19
C GLY A 239 18.25 26.16 3.01
N ASP A 240 17.50 25.59 2.06
CA ASP A 240 16.98 26.27 0.88
C ASP A 240 15.54 26.72 1.12
N GLN A 241 15.37 27.99 1.44
CA GLN A 241 14.07 28.54 1.84
C GLN A 241 13.12 28.82 0.67
N LYS A 242 13.59 28.89 -0.58
CA LYS A 242 12.78 29.40 -1.70
C LYS A 242 12.71 28.48 -2.91
N SER A 243 13.80 27.83 -3.29
CA SER A 243 13.87 27.15 -4.60
C SER A 243 13.06 25.85 -4.69
N TRP A 244 12.59 25.32 -3.57
CA TRP A 244 11.73 24.14 -3.50
C TRP A 244 10.27 24.45 -3.87
N MET A 245 9.79 25.66 -3.61
CA MET A 245 8.39 26.04 -3.77
C MET A 245 7.84 25.86 -5.19
N PRO A 246 8.53 26.33 -6.26
CA PRO A 246 8.08 26.09 -7.63
C PRO A 246 8.04 24.61 -8.01
N ALA A 247 8.96 23.81 -7.47
CA ALA A 247 9.01 22.38 -7.72
C ALA A 247 7.90 21.60 -6.97
N ALA A 248 7.56 22.05 -5.76
CA ALA A 248 6.52 21.43 -4.93
C ALA A 248 5.10 21.80 -5.39
N LEU A 249 4.90 22.99 -5.94
CA LEU A 249 3.56 23.52 -6.27
C LEU A 249 2.70 22.57 -7.13
N PRO A 250 3.18 22.03 -8.28
CA PRO A 250 2.37 21.12 -9.08
C PRO A 250 1.98 19.84 -8.33
N TRP A 251 2.87 19.32 -7.49
CA TRP A 251 2.60 18.15 -6.67
C TRP A 251 1.59 18.44 -5.56
N THR A 252 1.67 19.64 -4.96
CA THR A 252 0.69 20.09 -3.95
C THR A 252 -0.69 20.26 -4.54
N LEU A 253 -0.79 20.84 -5.75
CA LEU A 253 -2.03 20.95 -6.52
C LEU A 253 -2.62 19.58 -6.85
N PHE A 254 -1.78 18.66 -7.33
CA PHE A 254 -2.19 17.29 -7.62
C PHE A 254 -2.71 16.59 -6.36
N ALA A 255 -1.98 16.65 -5.25
CA ALA A 255 -2.36 16.03 -4.00
C ALA A 255 -3.67 16.61 -3.45
N ALA A 256 -3.83 17.93 -3.47
CA ALA A 256 -5.05 18.60 -3.04
C ALA A 256 -6.26 18.20 -3.90
N GLY A 257 -6.08 18.11 -5.22
CA GLY A 257 -7.11 17.68 -6.15
C GLY A 257 -7.48 16.21 -5.97
N ALA A 258 -6.49 15.32 -5.92
CA ALA A 258 -6.72 13.87 -5.79
C ALA A 258 -7.40 13.53 -4.46
N LEU A 259 -6.89 14.04 -3.32
CA LEU A 259 -7.47 13.78 -2.02
C LEU A 259 -8.86 14.41 -1.88
N GLY A 260 -9.05 15.65 -2.34
CA GLY A 260 -10.36 16.30 -2.34
C GLY A 260 -11.39 15.54 -3.18
N THR A 261 -11.01 15.07 -4.37
CA THR A 261 -11.89 14.22 -5.19
C THR A 261 -12.26 12.93 -4.46
N GLY A 262 -11.29 12.26 -3.82
CA GLY A 262 -11.55 11.08 -3.01
C GLY A 262 -12.55 11.36 -1.88
N ILE A 263 -12.40 12.46 -1.15
CA ILE A 263 -13.32 12.86 -0.07
C ILE A 263 -14.74 13.07 -0.61
N PHE A 264 -14.92 13.82 -1.71
CA PHE A 264 -16.23 14.04 -2.31
C PHE A 264 -16.89 12.77 -2.81
N MET A 265 -16.11 11.86 -3.42
CA MET A 265 -16.60 10.54 -3.83
C MET A 265 -17.07 9.71 -2.63
N GLY A 266 -16.33 9.76 -1.51
CA GLY A 266 -16.72 9.11 -0.25
C GLY A 266 -18.02 9.68 0.33
N GLY A 267 -18.18 10.99 0.30
CA GLY A 267 -19.43 11.65 0.71
C GLY A 267 -20.62 11.24 -0.17
N ALA A 268 -20.44 11.15 -1.49
CA ALA A 268 -21.49 10.67 -2.39
C ALA A 268 -21.85 9.20 -2.11
N TRP A 269 -20.85 8.36 -1.88
CA TRP A 269 -21.07 6.97 -1.47
C TRP A 269 -21.84 6.87 -0.16
N ALA A 270 -21.45 7.66 0.85
CA ALA A 270 -22.12 7.71 2.13
C ALA A 270 -23.61 8.06 1.98
N TYR A 271 -23.91 9.06 1.17
CA TYR A 271 -25.30 9.49 0.92
C TYR A 271 -26.14 8.41 0.20
N GLU A 272 -25.57 7.73 -0.79
CA GLU A 272 -26.30 6.76 -1.58
C GLU A 272 -26.47 5.39 -0.90
N SER A 273 -25.52 4.97 -0.07
CA SER A 273 -25.38 3.55 0.32
C SER A 273 -25.29 3.32 1.82
N LEU A 274 -24.96 4.34 2.63
CA LEU A 274 -24.81 4.17 4.07
C LEU A 274 -26.11 4.53 4.83
N SER A 275 -26.28 3.91 5.99
CA SER A 275 -27.53 3.93 6.72
C SER A 275 -27.79 5.22 7.53
N PHE A 276 -26.81 6.11 7.68
CA PHE A 276 -26.96 7.32 8.50
C PHE A 276 -27.61 8.51 7.77
N GLY A 277 -27.92 8.38 6.48
CA GLY A 277 -28.74 9.34 5.75
C GLY A 277 -28.09 10.70 5.47
N GLY A 278 -26.78 10.77 5.31
CA GLY A 278 -26.03 12.01 5.05
C GLY A 278 -24.77 11.80 4.25
N PHE A 279 -24.14 12.90 3.86
CA PHE A 279 -22.86 12.90 3.14
C PHE A 279 -21.65 12.74 4.06
N TRP A 280 -21.83 12.91 5.37
CA TRP A 280 -20.73 12.99 6.33
C TRP A 280 -21.19 12.58 7.73
N ALA A 281 -20.44 11.70 8.39
CA ALA A 281 -20.74 11.18 9.72
C ALA A 281 -19.72 11.55 10.80
N TRP A 282 -18.62 12.22 10.44
CA TRP A 282 -17.49 12.52 11.32
C TRP A 282 -16.83 11.25 11.88
N ASP A 283 -16.82 10.20 11.09
CA ASP A 283 -16.14 8.97 11.47
C ASP A 283 -14.60 9.12 11.45
N PRO A 284 -13.83 8.16 12.00
CA PRO A 284 -12.38 8.23 12.01
C PRO A 284 -11.75 8.30 10.62
N VAL A 285 -12.31 7.65 9.60
CA VAL A 285 -11.76 7.62 8.24
C VAL A 285 -12.00 8.94 7.52
N GLU A 286 -13.20 9.51 7.68
CA GLU A 286 -13.54 10.82 7.17
C GLU A 286 -12.62 11.90 7.77
N ASN A 287 -12.43 11.90 9.09
CA ASN A 287 -11.51 12.83 9.76
C ASN A 287 -10.06 12.62 9.34
N ALA A 288 -9.61 11.36 9.16
CA ALA A 288 -8.25 11.04 8.71
C ALA A 288 -7.98 11.54 7.28
N SER A 289 -9.00 11.74 6.46
CA SER A 289 -8.87 12.32 5.12
C SER A 289 -9.02 13.83 5.12
N LEU A 290 -10.02 14.38 5.83
CA LEU A 290 -10.34 15.80 5.83
C LEU A 290 -9.24 16.65 6.48
N VAL A 291 -8.72 16.24 7.65
CA VAL A 291 -7.72 17.04 8.39
C VAL A 291 -6.45 17.24 7.56
N PRO A 292 -5.81 16.20 6.98
CA PRO A 292 -4.67 16.39 6.08
C PRO A 292 -5.02 17.23 4.85
N TRP A 293 -6.22 17.09 4.29
CA TRP A 293 -6.64 17.87 3.13
C TRP A 293 -6.73 19.36 3.45
N LEU A 294 -7.32 19.74 4.59
CA LEU A 294 -7.40 21.15 5.03
C LEU A 294 -6.00 21.75 5.23
N LEU A 295 -5.08 21.01 5.85
CA LEU A 295 -3.69 21.45 6.00
C LEU A 295 -2.97 21.58 4.65
N LEU A 296 -3.24 20.67 3.73
CA LEU A 296 -2.69 20.71 2.37
C LEU A 296 -3.20 21.94 1.59
N ILE A 297 -4.48 22.25 1.70
CA ILE A 297 -5.08 23.46 1.10
C ILE A 297 -4.49 24.73 1.71
N ALA A 298 -4.33 24.80 3.02
CA ALA A 298 -3.66 25.93 3.67
C ALA A 298 -2.21 26.10 3.18
N GLY A 299 -1.46 25.00 3.09
CA GLY A 299 -0.12 24.96 2.52
C GLY A 299 -0.06 25.40 1.05
N LEU A 300 -1.04 24.98 0.24
CA LEU A 300 -1.17 25.39 -1.16
C LEU A 300 -1.36 26.92 -1.29
N HIS A 301 -2.25 27.50 -0.50
CA HIS A 301 -2.46 28.96 -0.50
C HIS A 301 -1.18 29.71 -0.08
N THR A 302 -0.47 29.20 0.93
CA THR A 302 0.82 29.76 1.36
C THR A 302 1.86 29.72 0.24
N LEU A 303 1.94 28.60 -0.51
CA LEU A 303 2.85 28.47 -1.67
C LEU A 303 2.51 29.45 -2.80
N LEU A 304 1.22 29.67 -3.05
CA LEU A 304 0.75 30.62 -4.07
C LEU A 304 1.08 32.07 -3.68
N ILE A 305 0.89 32.46 -2.42
CA ILE A 305 1.21 33.80 -1.92
C ILE A 305 2.73 34.02 -1.91
N ALA A 306 3.51 33.05 -1.47
CA ALA A 306 4.96 33.15 -1.39
C ALA A 306 5.66 33.24 -2.77
N ARG A 307 4.93 33.00 -3.86
CA ARG A 307 5.41 33.15 -5.24
C ARG A 307 5.50 34.61 -5.69
N TYR A 308 4.72 35.50 -5.07
CA TYR A 308 4.69 36.93 -5.34
C TYR A 308 5.48 37.72 -4.30
#